data_9c2c125b2e86c5625d34029a7fb608e2
#
_entry.id   9c2c125b2e86c5625d34029a7fb608e2
#
_cell.length_a   1.000
_cell.length_b   1.000
_cell.length_c   1.000
_cell.angle_alpha   90.00
_cell.angle_beta   90.00
_cell.angle_gamma   90.00
#
_symmetry.space_group_name_H-M   'P 1'
#
loop_
_entity.id
_entity.type
_entity.pdbx_description
1 polymer ?
#
loop_
_entity_poly.entity_id
_entity_poly.type
_entity_poly.pdbx_seq_one_letter_code
_entity_poly.pdbx_strand_id
1 'polypeptide(L)'
;MEKRIIFCWFGGKEKPSKVKECIETWRKYMPDWEYLEINENNFDVNCNDYVKEAYKNRYYAYVSDYARLWALYNYGGIYLDTDVEVYKPLDKFLDHKIFTGFEQPHYPVTAVLGAEKENHIIKEMLDCYKDKKFEIHDNWWEFETNTMIMSNIIGEYIDRDKTEYQENEIVVYPIKTFCHSKEVDNEVYARHLMLGNWKN
;
A
#
# COMPACT_ATOMS: atom_id res chain seq x y z
N MET A 1 -5.36 -15.33 -1.11
CA MET A 1 -5.93 -14.11 -0.49
C MET A 1 -7.38 -13.94 -0.85
N GLU A 2 -8.10 -13.10 -0.07
CA GLU A 2 -9.49 -12.74 -0.38
C GLU A 2 -9.58 -11.83 -1.61
N LYS A 3 -10.66 -11.97 -2.41
CA LYS A 3 -11.01 -11.05 -3.50
C LYS A 3 -11.51 -9.72 -2.92
N ARG A 4 -10.60 -8.94 -2.37
CA ARG A 4 -10.87 -7.68 -1.69
C ARG A 4 -9.83 -6.64 -2.06
N ILE A 5 -10.30 -5.45 -2.47
CA ILE A 5 -9.48 -4.24 -2.57
C ILE A 5 -9.65 -3.44 -1.29
N ILE A 6 -8.52 -3.12 -0.67
CA ILE A 6 -8.43 -2.25 0.52
C ILE A 6 -7.80 -0.93 0.08
N PHE A 7 -8.34 0.18 0.54
CA PHE A 7 -7.75 1.51 0.32
C PHE A 7 -8.09 2.43 1.48
N CYS A 8 -7.31 3.48 1.67
CA CYS A 8 -7.48 4.42 2.76
C CYS A 8 -7.92 5.79 2.24
N TRP A 9 -8.87 6.45 2.95
CA TRP A 9 -9.23 7.84 2.70
C TRP A 9 -9.63 8.52 4.01
N PHE A 10 -8.74 9.36 4.55
CA PHE A 10 -8.92 10.07 5.82
C PHE A 10 -9.14 11.57 5.60
N GLY A 11 -9.68 12.25 6.65
CA GLY A 11 -9.88 13.69 6.68
C GLY A 11 -11.23 14.16 6.15
N GLY A 12 -12.12 13.24 5.75
CA GLY A 12 -13.52 13.53 5.40
C GLY A 12 -13.71 14.40 4.15
N LYS A 13 -12.65 14.80 3.44
CA LYS A 13 -12.75 15.57 2.20
C LYS A 13 -13.25 14.69 1.04
N GLU A 14 -13.94 15.31 0.10
CA GLU A 14 -14.32 14.66 -1.15
C GLU A 14 -13.07 14.20 -1.93
N LYS A 15 -13.13 13.01 -2.51
CA LYS A 15 -12.06 12.48 -3.36
C LYS A 15 -11.95 13.31 -4.66
N PRO A 16 -10.74 13.77 -5.01
CA PRO A 16 -10.50 14.45 -6.29
C PRO A 16 -10.92 13.60 -7.50
N SER A 17 -11.19 14.24 -8.64
CA SER A 17 -11.60 13.53 -9.87
C SER A 17 -10.64 12.43 -10.28
N LYS A 18 -9.33 12.70 -10.21
CA LYS A 18 -8.31 11.71 -10.58
C LYS A 18 -8.30 10.47 -9.67
N VAL A 19 -8.55 10.65 -8.37
CA VAL A 19 -8.73 9.53 -7.42
C VAL A 19 -9.97 8.71 -7.77
N LYS A 20 -11.08 9.39 -8.09
CA LYS A 20 -12.32 8.70 -8.53
C LYS A 20 -12.09 7.92 -9.82
N GLU A 21 -11.38 8.48 -10.80
CA GLU A 21 -11.00 7.81 -12.04
C GLU A 21 -10.18 6.53 -11.77
N CYS A 22 -9.19 6.59 -10.87
CA CYS A 22 -8.42 5.39 -10.48
C CYS A 22 -9.34 4.31 -9.90
N ILE A 23 -10.21 4.67 -8.95
CA ILE A 23 -11.15 3.73 -8.33
C ILE A 23 -12.11 3.11 -9.36
N GLU A 24 -12.55 3.89 -10.37
CA GLU A 24 -13.40 3.37 -11.46
C GLU A 24 -12.64 2.32 -12.31
N THR A 25 -11.31 2.44 -12.48
CA THR A 25 -10.54 1.39 -13.16
C THR A 25 -10.56 0.09 -12.36
N TRP A 26 -10.49 0.15 -11.02
CA TRP A 26 -10.56 -1.04 -10.18
C TRP A 26 -11.90 -1.77 -10.35
N ARG A 27 -13.02 -1.02 -10.27
CA ARG A 27 -14.38 -1.57 -10.45
C ARG A 27 -14.59 -2.14 -11.85
N LYS A 28 -13.99 -1.53 -12.86
CA LYS A 28 -14.05 -2.03 -14.24
C LYS A 28 -13.41 -3.40 -14.39
N TYR A 29 -12.24 -3.61 -13.79
CA TYR A 29 -11.47 -4.83 -13.96
C TYR A 29 -11.74 -5.91 -12.91
N MET A 30 -12.33 -5.53 -11.78
CA MET A 30 -12.63 -6.43 -10.66
C MET A 30 -14.06 -6.17 -10.12
N PRO A 31 -15.11 -6.26 -10.97
CA PRO A 31 -16.48 -5.87 -10.59
C PRO A 31 -17.07 -6.72 -9.46
N ASP A 32 -16.59 -7.96 -9.30
CA ASP A 32 -17.09 -8.94 -8.32
C ASP A 32 -16.27 -8.96 -7.02
N TRP A 33 -15.31 -8.04 -6.88
CA TRP A 33 -14.49 -7.95 -5.67
C TRP A 33 -15.15 -7.10 -4.60
N GLU A 34 -14.86 -7.39 -3.33
CA GLU A 34 -15.21 -6.52 -2.21
C GLU A 34 -14.31 -5.28 -2.21
N TYR A 35 -14.89 -4.12 -1.87
CA TYR A 35 -14.17 -2.85 -1.74
C TYR A 35 -14.28 -2.36 -0.31
N LEU A 36 -13.16 -2.34 0.41
CA LEU A 36 -13.07 -1.91 1.79
C LEU A 36 -12.32 -0.58 1.87
N GLU A 37 -13.06 0.50 2.02
CA GLU A 37 -12.51 1.82 2.33
C GLU A 37 -12.24 1.93 3.83
N ILE A 38 -10.99 2.17 4.21
CA ILE A 38 -10.59 2.42 5.59
C ILE A 38 -10.60 3.94 5.82
N ASN A 39 -11.37 4.36 6.81
CA ASN A 39 -11.53 5.75 7.20
C ASN A 39 -11.93 5.86 8.68
N GLU A 40 -12.26 7.05 9.16
CA GLU A 40 -12.62 7.34 10.56
C GLU A 40 -13.83 6.57 11.09
N ASN A 41 -14.67 6.00 10.20
CA ASN A 41 -15.88 5.27 10.62
C ASN A 41 -15.57 3.81 11.01
N ASN A 42 -14.46 3.24 10.52
CA ASN A 42 -14.14 1.83 10.72
C ASN A 42 -12.69 1.58 11.18
N PHE A 43 -11.93 2.64 11.42
CA PHE A 43 -10.57 2.58 11.94
C PHE A 43 -10.40 3.56 13.11
N ASP A 44 -9.85 3.07 14.23
CA ASP A 44 -9.58 3.92 15.39
C ASP A 44 -8.31 4.76 15.18
N VAL A 45 -8.49 6.04 14.89
CA VAL A 45 -7.39 7.00 14.70
C VAL A 45 -6.62 7.32 16.00
N ASN A 46 -7.01 6.75 17.13
CA ASN A 46 -6.33 6.86 18.42
C ASN A 46 -5.68 5.53 18.85
N CYS A 47 -5.59 4.53 17.97
CA CYS A 47 -5.13 3.18 18.30
C CYS A 47 -3.68 3.12 18.81
N ASN A 48 -2.85 4.10 18.49
CA ASN A 48 -1.50 4.30 19.03
C ASN A 48 -1.06 5.77 18.92
N ASP A 49 0.05 6.14 19.56
CA ASP A 49 0.53 7.51 19.60
C ASP A 49 0.94 8.03 18.20
N TYR A 50 1.53 7.19 17.35
CA TYR A 50 1.94 7.56 15.99
C TYR A 50 0.73 7.98 15.15
N VAL A 51 -0.29 7.12 15.06
CA VAL A 51 -1.51 7.38 14.29
C VAL A 51 -2.24 8.60 14.81
N LYS A 52 -2.40 8.70 16.14
CA LYS A 52 -3.09 9.80 16.81
C LYS A 52 -2.44 11.15 16.49
N GLU A 53 -1.13 11.26 16.62
CA GLU A 53 -0.41 12.51 16.35
C GLU A 53 -0.39 12.84 14.85
N ALA A 54 -0.19 11.85 13.98
CA ALA A 54 -0.27 12.04 12.53
C ALA A 54 -1.66 12.55 12.11
N TYR A 55 -2.74 11.94 12.64
CA TYR A 55 -4.11 12.33 12.34
C TYR A 55 -4.43 13.75 12.83
N LYS A 56 -4.10 14.06 14.10
CA LYS A 56 -4.30 15.38 14.71
C LYS A 56 -3.64 16.49 13.89
N ASN A 57 -2.46 16.23 13.32
CA ASN A 57 -1.71 17.17 12.50
C ASN A 57 -2.06 17.08 11.00
N ARG A 58 -3.07 16.29 10.61
CA ARG A 58 -3.58 16.11 9.24
C ARG A 58 -2.56 15.48 8.27
N TYR A 59 -1.61 14.72 8.77
CA TYR A 59 -0.69 13.92 7.98
C TYR A 59 -1.33 12.58 7.60
N TYR A 60 -2.40 12.62 6.82
CA TYR A 60 -3.26 11.46 6.52
C TYR A 60 -2.55 10.35 5.74
N ALA A 61 -1.51 10.66 4.96
CA ALA A 61 -0.70 9.64 4.31
C ALA A 61 -0.03 8.71 5.34
N TYR A 62 0.51 9.28 6.42
CA TYR A 62 1.15 8.51 7.49
C TYR A 62 0.15 7.74 8.36
N VAL A 63 -1.07 8.27 8.51
CA VAL A 63 -2.20 7.49 9.06
C VAL A 63 -2.48 6.29 8.17
N SER A 64 -2.53 6.50 6.84
CA SER A 64 -2.74 5.44 5.84
C SER A 64 -1.63 4.40 5.84
N ASP A 65 -0.38 4.79 6.12
CA ASP A 65 0.76 3.87 6.21
C ASP A 65 0.56 2.80 7.29
N TYR A 66 0.05 3.18 8.45
CA TYR A 66 -0.32 2.24 9.49
C TYR A 66 -1.62 1.49 9.16
N ALA A 67 -2.65 2.24 8.75
CA ALA A 67 -3.99 1.69 8.54
C ALA A 67 -4.03 0.63 7.43
N ARG A 68 -3.22 0.76 6.34
CA ARG A 68 -3.10 -0.26 5.29
C ARG A 68 -2.57 -1.58 5.83
N LEU A 69 -1.57 -1.53 6.69
CA LEU A 69 -1.00 -2.73 7.31
C LEU A 69 -1.99 -3.37 8.29
N TRP A 70 -2.65 -2.55 9.12
CA TRP A 70 -3.68 -3.01 10.03
C TRP A 70 -4.83 -3.70 9.28
N ALA A 71 -5.28 -3.11 8.17
CA ALA A 71 -6.37 -3.67 7.38
C ALA A 71 -5.96 -4.98 6.67
N LEU A 72 -4.77 -5.02 6.08
CA LEU A 72 -4.23 -6.24 5.47
C LEU A 72 -4.08 -7.37 6.51
N TYR A 73 -3.57 -7.05 7.69
CA TYR A 73 -3.42 -8.04 8.77
C TYR A 73 -4.76 -8.61 9.24
N ASN A 74 -5.77 -7.75 9.42
CA ASN A 74 -7.07 -8.17 9.96
C ASN A 74 -8.00 -8.81 8.92
N TYR A 75 -7.91 -8.41 7.66
CA TYR A 75 -8.88 -8.80 6.63
C TYR A 75 -8.27 -9.59 5.47
N GLY A 76 -6.99 -9.41 5.16
CA GLY A 76 -6.37 -9.92 3.94
C GLY A 76 -6.94 -9.27 2.68
N GLY A 77 -6.26 -9.44 1.56
CA GLY A 77 -6.64 -8.89 0.25
C GLY A 77 -5.52 -8.08 -0.38
N ILE A 78 -5.87 -7.18 -1.29
CA ILE A 78 -4.91 -6.32 -2.00
C ILE A 78 -5.18 -4.86 -1.62
N TYR A 79 -4.18 -4.21 -1.02
CA TYR A 79 -4.19 -2.78 -0.78
C TYR A 79 -3.75 -2.04 -2.05
N LEU A 80 -4.49 -0.98 -2.38
CA LEU A 80 -4.14 -0.02 -3.43
C LEU A 80 -4.14 1.41 -2.86
N ASP A 81 -3.08 2.17 -3.13
CA ASP A 81 -3.14 3.63 -2.95
C ASP A 81 -4.19 4.22 -3.89
N THR A 82 -4.85 5.28 -3.46
CA THR A 82 -5.98 5.87 -4.19
C THR A 82 -5.62 6.51 -5.52
N ASP A 83 -4.34 6.63 -5.82
CA ASP A 83 -3.78 7.08 -7.09
C ASP A 83 -3.10 5.95 -7.90
N VAL A 84 -3.49 4.73 -7.65
CA VAL A 84 -3.12 3.56 -8.47
C VAL A 84 -4.19 3.34 -9.55
N GLU A 85 -3.79 3.40 -10.81
CA GLU A 85 -4.63 3.07 -11.97
C GLU A 85 -4.42 1.61 -12.35
N VAL A 86 -5.50 0.83 -12.47
CA VAL A 86 -5.45 -0.60 -12.80
C VAL A 86 -5.82 -0.82 -14.27
N TYR A 87 -5.12 -1.71 -14.94
CA TYR A 87 -5.28 -2.02 -16.36
C TYR A 87 -5.77 -3.44 -16.64
N LYS A 88 -5.69 -4.34 -15.65
CA LYS A 88 -6.06 -5.77 -15.75
C LYS A 88 -6.54 -6.32 -14.43
N PRO A 89 -7.34 -7.41 -14.43
CA PRO A 89 -7.70 -8.12 -13.22
C PRO A 89 -6.46 -8.56 -12.41
N LEU A 90 -6.56 -8.44 -11.09
CA LEU A 90 -5.48 -8.82 -10.17
C LEU A 90 -5.62 -10.25 -9.63
N ASP A 91 -6.53 -11.05 -10.18
CA ASP A 91 -6.85 -12.42 -9.71
C ASP A 91 -5.60 -13.32 -9.65
N LYS A 92 -4.68 -13.19 -10.60
CA LYS A 92 -3.47 -14.03 -10.65
C LYS A 92 -2.54 -13.86 -9.43
N PHE A 93 -2.68 -12.76 -8.69
CA PHE A 93 -1.85 -12.47 -7.52
C PHE A 93 -2.41 -13.02 -6.21
N LEU A 94 -3.65 -13.54 -6.22
CA LEU A 94 -4.35 -14.04 -5.04
C LEU A 94 -3.73 -15.31 -4.45
N ASP A 95 -2.96 -16.07 -5.23
CA ASP A 95 -2.32 -17.31 -4.79
C ASP A 95 -1.06 -17.08 -3.95
N HIS A 96 -0.56 -15.83 -3.87
CA HIS A 96 0.59 -15.50 -3.03
C HIS A 96 0.17 -15.32 -1.56
N LYS A 97 1.08 -15.62 -0.62
CA LYS A 97 0.91 -15.28 0.79
C LYS A 97 1.06 -13.78 1.01
N ILE A 98 2.06 -13.18 0.36
CA ILE A 98 2.28 -11.73 0.30
C ILE A 98 2.97 -11.39 -1.03
N PHE A 99 2.62 -10.26 -1.62
CA PHE A 99 3.30 -9.75 -2.81
C PHE A 99 3.29 -8.22 -2.86
N THR A 100 4.25 -7.67 -3.58
CA THR A 100 4.32 -6.26 -3.95
C THR A 100 5.10 -6.13 -5.27
N GLY A 101 5.47 -4.93 -5.66
CA GLY A 101 6.39 -4.64 -6.75
C GLY A 101 7.48 -3.68 -6.32
N PHE A 102 8.51 -3.55 -7.13
CA PHE A 102 9.51 -2.50 -6.95
C PHE A 102 8.98 -1.15 -7.46
N GLU A 103 9.30 -0.07 -6.74
CA GLU A 103 9.11 1.31 -7.20
C GLU A 103 10.37 1.83 -7.89
N GLN A 104 11.51 1.51 -7.31
CA GLN A 104 12.84 1.77 -7.82
C GLN A 104 13.68 0.51 -7.64
N PRO A 105 14.83 0.39 -8.31
CA PRO A 105 15.74 -0.72 -8.03
C PRO A 105 15.97 -0.85 -6.53
N HIS A 106 15.76 -2.04 -5.98
CA HIS A 106 15.94 -2.40 -4.56
C HIS A 106 14.91 -1.84 -3.56
N TYR A 107 13.91 -1.06 -4.01
CA TYR A 107 12.89 -0.48 -3.13
C TYR A 107 11.50 -1.02 -3.48
N PRO A 108 10.93 -1.94 -2.69
CA PRO A 108 9.55 -2.37 -2.86
C PRO A 108 8.59 -1.23 -2.53
N VAL A 109 7.46 -1.20 -3.22
CA VAL A 109 6.42 -0.17 -3.07
C VAL A 109 5.25 -0.65 -2.22
N THR A 110 4.75 0.20 -1.35
CA THR A 110 3.54 -0.11 -0.56
C THR A 110 2.24 0.33 -1.21
N ALA A 111 2.31 1.03 -2.34
CA ALA A 111 1.14 1.50 -3.08
C ALA A 111 0.30 0.36 -3.67
N VAL A 112 0.93 -0.79 -3.98
CA VAL A 112 0.28 -2.05 -4.33
C VAL A 112 0.86 -3.14 -3.45
N LEU A 113 0.10 -3.64 -2.49
CA LEU A 113 0.55 -4.63 -1.52
C LEU A 113 -0.57 -5.64 -1.28
N GLY A 114 -0.35 -6.90 -1.63
CA GLY A 114 -1.28 -7.98 -1.32
C GLY A 114 -0.76 -8.82 -0.17
N ALA A 115 -1.63 -9.23 0.75
CA ALA A 115 -1.28 -10.16 1.81
C ALA A 115 -2.48 -11.01 2.23
N GLU A 116 -2.22 -12.24 2.62
CA GLU A 116 -3.20 -13.07 3.33
C GLU A 116 -3.44 -12.49 4.74
N LYS A 117 -4.61 -12.78 5.28
CA LYS A 117 -4.94 -12.39 6.66
C LYS A 117 -3.93 -12.99 7.65
N GLU A 118 -3.55 -12.19 8.67
CA GLU A 118 -2.60 -12.58 9.73
C GLU A 118 -1.19 -12.92 9.21
N ASN A 119 -0.80 -12.36 8.05
CA ASN A 119 0.52 -12.56 7.48
C ASN A 119 1.60 -12.01 8.43
N HIS A 120 2.64 -12.82 8.69
CA HIS A 120 3.68 -12.49 9.68
C HIS A 120 4.55 -11.30 9.26
N ILE A 121 4.85 -11.12 7.96
CA ILE A 121 5.62 -9.97 7.46
C ILE A 121 4.84 -8.68 7.68
N ILE A 122 3.51 -8.69 7.42
CA ILE A 122 2.65 -7.55 7.74
C ILE A 122 2.64 -7.27 9.24
N LYS A 123 2.68 -8.33 10.08
CA LYS A 123 2.78 -8.19 11.54
C LYS A 123 4.10 -7.55 11.97
N GLU A 124 5.21 -7.95 11.39
CA GLU A 124 6.53 -7.33 11.65
C GLU A 124 6.52 -5.84 11.30
N MET A 125 5.93 -5.48 10.14
CA MET A 125 5.77 -4.07 9.75
C MET A 125 4.90 -3.29 10.75
N LEU A 126 3.80 -3.87 11.26
CA LEU A 126 2.97 -3.26 12.30
C LEU A 126 3.73 -3.08 13.61
N ASP A 127 4.57 -4.05 13.99
CA ASP A 127 5.34 -4.00 15.23
C ASP A 127 6.37 -2.86 15.23
N CYS A 128 6.84 -2.41 14.06
CA CYS A 128 7.67 -1.21 13.94
C CYS A 128 6.98 0.08 14.42
N TYR A 129 5.66 0.09 14.52
CA TYR A 129 4.88 1.25 14.99
C TYR A 129 4.51 1.18 16.48
N LYS A 130 4.81 0.09 17.19
CA LYS A 130 4.31 -0.18 18.55
C LYS A 130 4.66 0.93 19.56
N ASP A 131 5.92 1.39 19.53
CA ASP A 131 6.44 2.41 20.45
C ASP A 131 6.87 3.67 19.67
N LYS A 132 6.50 3.76 18.39
CA LYS A 132 6.87 4.87 17.52
C LYS A 132 6.01 6.09 17.82
N LYS A 133 6.64 7.24 17.82
CA LYS A 133 5.97 8.54 17.86
C LYS A 133 6.01 9.17 16.49
N PHE A 134 4.97 9.88 16.13
CA PHE A 134 4.97 10.68 14.92
C PHE A 134 5.68 12.00 15.20
N GLU A 135 6.79 12.26 14.50
CA GLU A 135 7.54 13.49 14.59
C GLU A 135 7.29 14.34 13.34
N ILE A 136 7.09 15.64 13.53
CA ILE A 136 6.90 16.59 12.44
C ILE A 136 8.29 17.10 12.06
N HIS A 137 8.63 16.99 10.79
CA HIS A 137 9.88 17.45 10.23
C HIS A 137 9.63 18.59 9.24
N ASP A 138 10.61 19.49 9.08
CA ASP A 138 10.53 20.60 8.14
C ASP A 138 10.62 20.11 6.68
N ASN A 139 11.31 18.98 6.47
CA ASN A 139 11.53 18.42 5.15
C ASN A 139 10.87 17.05 5.01
N TRP A 140 10.23 16.81 3.88
CA TRP A 140 9.53 15.55 3.61
C TRP A 140 10.43 14.32 3.60
N TRP A 141 11.70 14.45 3.24
CA TRP A 141 12.67 13.33 3.20
C TRP A 141 13.19 12.89 4.58
N GLU A 142 12.88 13.62 5.63
CA GLU A 142 13.23 13.28 7.01
C GLU A 142 12.19 12.31 7.63
N PHE A 143 11.03 12.17 6.98
CA PHE A 143 10.00 11.25 7.44
C PHE A 143 10.34 9.82 7.03
N GLU A 144 10.28 8.90 7.98
CA GLU A 144 10.33 7.48 7.67
C GLU A 144 8.99 7.04 7.08
N THR A 145 9.03 6.57 5.82
CA THR A 145 7.85 6.10 5.10
C THR A 145 7.65 4.59 5.28
N ASN A 146 6.43 4.12 5.01
CA ASN A 146 6.13 2.70 5.01
C ASN A 146 6.98 1.90 3.99
N THR A 147 7.33 2.51 2.86
CA THR A 147 8.27 1.94 1.88
C THR A 147 9.66 1.68 2.50
N MET A 148 10.15 2.56 3.36
CA MET A 148 11.43 2.37 4.05
C MET A 148 11.35 1.22 5.07
N ILE A 149 10.29 1.18 5.88
CA ILE A 149 10.03 0.09 6.83
C ILE A 149 9.96 -1.24 6.07
N MET A 150 9.17 -1.31 5.01
CA MET A 150 9.05 -2.49 4.16
C MET A 150 10.39 -2.90 3.57
N SER A 151 11.17 -1.96 3.03
CA SER A 151 12.48 -2.25 2.44
C SER A 151 13.46 -2.84 3.44
N ASN A 152 13.41 -2.41 4.70
CA ASN A 152 14.25 -2.95 5.76
C ASN A 152 13.85 -4.39 6.12
N ILE A 153 12.57 -4.65 6.33
CA ILE A 153 12.05 -5.98 6.68
C ILE A 153 12.21 -6.94 5.51
N ILE A 154 11.69 -6.60 4.33
CA ILE A 154 11.75 -7.47 3.15
C ILE A 154 13.20 -7.70 2.70
N GLY A 155 14.09 -6.74 2.94
CA GLY A 155 15.52 -6.89 2.62
C GLY A 155 16.21 -8.07 3.29
N GLU A 156 15.61 -8.64 4.35
CA GLU A 156 16.08 -9.87 4.97
C GLU A 156 15.62 -11.14 4.21
N TYR A 157 14.58 -11.00 3.39
CA TYR A 157 13.92 -12.10 2.66
C TYR A 157 14.23 -12.09 1.16
N ILE A 158 14.78 -11.00 0.61
CA ILE A 158 15.00 -10.84 -0.83
C ILE A 158 16.46 -10.55 -1.18
N ASP A 159 16.86 -10.98 -2.38
CA ASP A 159 18.10 -10.54 -3.01
C ASP A 159 17.84 -9.18 -3.68
N ARG A 160 18.35 -8.11 -3.09
CA ARG A 160 18.14 -6.73 -3.56
C ARG A 160 18.75 -6.44 -4.92
N ASP A 161 19.65 -7.30 -5.42
CA ASP A 161 20.26 -7.16 -6.73
C ASP A 161 19.38 -7.72 -7.85
N LYS A 162 18.28 -8.40 -7.52
CA LYS A 162 17.32 -8.90 -8.51
C LYS A 162 16.22 -7.88 -8.78
N THR A 163 15.77 -7.82 -10.03
CA THR A 163 14.64 -6.97 -10.46
C THR A 163 13.28 -7.65 -10.29
N GLU A 164 13.29 -8.94 -9.98
CA GLU A 164 12.16 -9.78 -9.61
C GLU A 164 12.64 -10.77 -8.58
N TYR A 165 11.86 -10.93 -7.50
CA TYR A 165 12.18 -11.85 -6.45
C TYR A 165 11.00 -12.76 -6.14
N GLN A 166 11.27 -14.04 -6.02
CA GLN A 166 10.28 -15.05 -5.73
C GLN A 166 10.87 -16.10 -4.79
N GLU A 167 10.55 -16.01 -3.52
CA GLU A 167 10.79 -17.05 -2.52
C GLU A 167 9.51 -17.42 -1.77
N ASN A 168 9.56 -18.48 -0.97
CA ASN A 168 8.41 -19.15 -0.37
C ASN A 168 7.46 -18.27 0.44
N GLU A 169 7.89 -17.08 0.86
CA GLU A 169 7.11 -16.20 1.73
C GLU A 169 6.63 -14.92 1.03
N ILE A 170 7.44 -14.34 0.14
CA ILE A 170 7.12 -13.08 -0.52
C ILE A 170 7.47 -13.08 -2.00
N VAL A 171 6.64 -12.44 -2.82
CA VAL A 171 6.91 -12.17 -4.23
C VAL A 171 7.01 -10.67 -4.45
N VAL A 172 8.13 -10.20 -5.01
CA VAL A 172 8.32 -8.81 -5.42
C VAL A 172 8.45 -8.74 -6.93
N TYR A 173 7.52 -8.09 -7.59
CA TYR A 173 7.43 -7.99 -9.03
C TYR A 173 8.30 -6.86 -9.60
N PRO A 174 8.69 -6.94 -10.90
CA PRO A 174 9.39 -5.86 -11.58
C PRO A 174 8.64 -4.53 -11.51
N ILE A 175 9.38 -3.41 -11.56
CA ILE A 175 8.86 -2.04 -11.47
C ILE A 175 7.67 -1.81 -12.42
N LYS A 176 7.75 -2.32 -13.66
CA LYS A 176 6.72 -2.13 -14.68
C LYS A 176 5.38 -2.78 -14.33
N THR A 177 5.36 -3.78 -13.44
CA THR A 177 4.15 -4.53 -13.14
C THR A 177 3.10 -3.67 -12.42
N PHE A 178 3.54 -2.83 -11.47
CA PHE A 178 2.63 -2.05 -10.61
C PHE A 178 2.96 -0.56 -10.50
N CYS A 179 4.14 -0.10 -10.92
CA CYS A 179 4.57 1.25 -10.60
C CYS A 179 4.80 2.11 -11.85
N HIS A 180 5.90 1.92 -12.54
CA HIS A 180 6.28 2.77 -13.67
C HIS A 180 6.24 1.99 -14.99
N SER A 181 5.33 2.37 -15.88
CA SER A 181 5.37 1.92 -17.26
C SER A 181 5.04 3.09 -18.19
N LYS A 182 5.80 3.24 -19.28
CA LYS A 182 5.49 4.21 -20.35
C LYS A 182 4.38 3.68 -21.25
N GLU A 183 4.34 2.36 -21.44
CA GLU A 183 3.35 1.67 -22.28
C GLU A 183 2.69 0.57 -21.48
N VAL A 184 1.42 0.30 -21.74
CA VAL A 184 0.66 -0.79 -21.13
C VAL A 184 0.79 -2.02 -22.01
N ASP A 185 1.70 -2.92 -21.62
CA ASP A 185 1.91 -4.22 -22.26
C ASP A 185 1.28 -5.37 -21.46
N ASN A 186 1.63 -6.61 -21.81
CA ASN A 186 1.09 -7.80 -21.16
C ASN A 186 1.59 -8.02 -19.71
N GLU A 187 2.62 -7.30 -19.25
CA GLU A 187 3.22 -7.42 -17.93
C GLU A 187 2.80 -6.29 -16.99
N VAL A 188 2.17 -5.23 -17.53
CA VAL A 188 1.66 -4.09 -16.75
C VAL A 188 0.26 -4.39 -16.25
N TYR A 189 0.08 -4.40 -14.93
CA TYR A 189 -1.22 -4.61 -14.27
C TYR A 189 -1.77 -3.35 -13.62
N ALA A 190 -0.90 -2.50 -13.10
CA ALA A 190 -1.27 -1.22 -12.53
C ALA A 190 -0.17 -0.18 -12.73
N ARG A 191 -0.51 1.08 -12.49
CA ARG A 191 0.43 2.20 -12.48
C ARG A 191 0.15 3.08 -11.26
N HIS A 192 1.17 3.31 -10.46
CA HIS A 192 1.12 4.30 -9.39
C HIS A 192 1.41 5.68 -9.97
N LEU A 193 0.46 6.60 -9.88
CA LEU A 193 0.54 7.92 -10.52
C LEU A 193 1.35 8.93 -9.72
N MET A 194 1.66 8.63 -8.45
CA MET A 194 2.45 9.48 -7.54
C MET A 194 1.94 10.92 -7.47
N LEU A 195 0.62 11.10 -7.35
CA LEU A 195 -0.02 12.42 -7.36
C LEU A 195 0.38 13.29 -6.17
N GLY A 196 0.92 12.70 -5.11
CA GLY A 196 1.37 13.43 -3.93
C GLY A 196 0.24 14.18 -3.20
N ASN A 197 -0.97 13.66 -3.22
CA ASN A 197 -2.18 14.26 -2.60
C ASN A 197 -2.03 14.55 -1.10
N TRP A 198 -0.97 14.03 -0.49
CA TRP A 198 -0.61 14.23 0.91
C TRP A 198 0.27 15.46 1.17
N LYS A 199 0.73 16.13 0.12
CA LYS A 199 1.64 17.30 0.22
C LYS A 199 0.89 18.63 0.37
N ASN A 200 -0.46 18.63 0.46
CA ASN A 200 -1.29 19.83 0.54
C ASN A 200 -2.02 19.94 1.87
#